data_ba33b8700a72d4e66f948e3cfc7008aa
#
_entry.id   ba33b8700a72d4e66f948e3cfc7008aa
#
_cell.length_a   1.000
_cell.length_b   1.000
_cell.length_c   1.000
_cell.angle_alpha   90.00
_cell.angle_beta   90.00
_cell.angle_gamma   90.00
#
_symmetry.space_group_name_H-M   'P 1'
#
loop_
_entity.id
_entity.type
_entity.pdbx_description
1 polymer ?
#
loop_
_entity_poly.entity_id
_entity_poly.type
_entity_poly.pdbx_seq_one_letter_code
_entity_poly.pdbx_strand_id
1 'polypeptide(L)'
;MKVRDIIAEPLETYHVCKTKAETTHRVLELMQAVGVPAEFLNRYPHQFSGGQRQRIGIARAIALQPDLIVCDEPVSALDVSVQSQVLNLLKDLQKQYGLTYLFIGHDLSVINFIADRVCVMFLGHVCEVATKEELYSRPMHPYTAFLMDAIPQADPHRRNQHRRVLMGEVPSPVNLPSGCC
;
A
#
# COMPACT_ATOMS: atom_id res chain seq x y z
N MET A 1 19.65 3.25 -13.73
CA MET A 1 20.25 3.18 -12.39
C MET A 1 20.28 1.73 -11.93
N LYS A 2 21.34 1.29 -11.21
CA LYS A 2 21.42 -0.01 -10.56
C LYS A 2 20.63 -0.01 -9.26
N VAL A 3 20.34 -1.19 -8.70
CA VAL A 3 19.65 -1.34 -7.40
C VAL A 3 20.37 -0.54 -6.30
N ARG A 4 21.73 -0.66 -6.22
CA ARG A 4 22.54 0.14 -5.29
C ARG A 4 22.21 1.63 -5.38
N ASP A 5 22.21 2.16 -6.60
CA ASP A 5 22.06 3.60 -6.81
C ASP A 5 20.65 4.08 -6.45
N ILE A 6 19.62 3.25 -6.70
CA ILE A 6 18.21 3.54 -6.37
C ILE A 6 18.03 3.64 -4.85
N ILE A 7 18.61 2.70 -4.08
CA ILE A 7 18.47 2.68 -2.62
C ILE A 7 19.38 3.74 -1.99
N ALA A 8 20.56 3.99 -2.58
CA ALA A 8 21.52 4.98 -2.08
C ALA A 8 21.10 6.43 -2.35
N GLU A 9 20.27 6.69 -3.36
CA GLU A 9 19.89 8.03 -3.78
C GLU A 9 19.39 8.92 -2.63
N PRO A 10 18.43 8.52 -1.78
CA PRO A 10 18.04 9.35 -0.64
C PRO A 10 19.18 9.54 0.38
N LEU A 11 20.00 8.51 0.64
CA LEU A 11 21.13 8.61 1.57
C LEU A 11 22.18 9.60 1.10
N GLU A 12 22.48 9.62 -0.21
CA GLU A 12 23.44 10.51 -0.83
C GLU A 12 22.88 11.96 -0.93
N THR A 13 21.61 12.11 -1.32
CA THR A 13 20.95 13.41 -1.45
C THR A 13 20.86 14.15 -0.12
N TYR A 14 20.55 13.46 0.96
CA TYR A 14 20.44 14.05 2.30
C TYR A 14 21.73 13.96 3.13
N HIS A 15 22.84 13.51 2.51
CA HIS A 15 24.15 13.42 3.15
C HIS A 15 24.16 12.61 4.47
N VAL A 16 23.36 11.53 4.53
CA VAL A 16 23.26 10.68 5.74
C VAL A 16 24.54 9.93 6.01
N CYS A 17 25.22 9.46 4.95
CA CYS A 17 26.47 8.74 5.03
C CYS A 17 27.66 9.63 4.59
N LYS A 18 28.77 9.52 5.31
CA LYS A 18 29.97 10.35 5.05
C LYS A 18 30.85 9.77 3.94
N THR A 19 30.81 8.47 3.71
CA THR A 19 31.67 7.78 2.75
C THR A 19 30.88 6.83 1.85
N LYS A 20 31.42 6.54 0.65
CA LYS A 20 30.83 5.55 -0.26
C LYS A 20 30.78 4.13 0.34
N ALA A 21 31.73 3.80 1.20
CA ALA A 21 31.75 2.51 1.89
C ALA A 21 30.59 2.40 2.88
N GLU A 22 30.35 3.46 3.66
CA GLU A 22 29.22 3.55 4.60
C GLU A 22 27.88 3.49 3.88
N THR A 23 27.74 4.25 2.78
CA THR A 23 26.53 4.18 1.93
C THR A 23 26.28 2.76 1.43
N THR A 24 27.32 2.08 0.95
CA THR A 24 27.18 0.71 0.44
C THR A 24 26.79 -0.27 1.56
N HIS A 25 27.37 -0.14 2.74
CA HIS A 25 27.01 -0.96 3.90
C HIS A 25 25.53 -0.74 4.27
N ARG A 26 25.10 0.53 4.36
CA ARG A 26 23.71 0.86 4.66
C ARG A 26 22.73 0.33 3.61
N VAL A 27 23.07 0.40 2.33
CA VAL A 27 22.27 -0.19 1.24
C VAL A 27 22.12 -1.70 1.41
N LEU A 28 23.19 -2.42 1.79
CA LEU A 28 23.13 -3.87 2.02
C LEU A 28 22.24 -4.22 3.22
N GLU A 29 22.28 -3.45 4.30
CA GLU A 29 21.37 -3.62 5.44
C GLU A 29 19.91 -3.44 5.02
N LEU A 30 19.61 -2.40 4.22
CA LEU A 30 18.27 -2.13 3.71
C LEU A 30 17.78 -3.24 2.78
N MET A 31 18.65 -3.74 1.88
CA MET A 31 18.34 -4.89 1.02
C MET A 31 18.01 -6.13 1.86
N GLN A 32 18.79 -6.41 2.89
CA GLN A 32 18.54 -7.53 3.81
C GLN A 32 17.20 -7.37 4.52
N ALA A 33 16.87 -6.17 5.01
CA ALA A 33 15.61 -5.88 5.71
C ALA A 33 14.37 -6.17 4.84
N VAL A 34 14.47 -5.97 3.52
CA VAL A 34 13.38 -6.25 2.57
C VAL A 34 13.48 -7.62 1.89
N GLY A 35 14.44 -8.46 2.28
CA GLY A 35 14.65 -9.79 1.73
C GLY A 35 15.14 -9.80 0.27
N VAL A 36 15.95 -8.82 -0.12
CA VAL A 36 16.62 -8.77 -1.43
C VAL A 36 18.10 -9.22 -1.27
N PRO A 37 18.53 -10.29 -1.96
CA PRO A 37 19.91 -10.79 -1.86
C PRO A 37 20.96 -9.75 -2.24
N ALA A 38 22.07 -9.72 -1.48
CA ALA A 38 23.18 -8.79 -1.70
C ALA A 38 23.82 -8.90 -3.10
N GLU A 39 23.80 -10.09 -3.70
CA GLU A 39 24.31 -10.35 -5.06
C GLU A 39 23.57 -9.52 -6.14
N PHE A 40 22.37 -9.00 -5.81
CA PHE A 40 21.57 -8.18 -6.71
C PHE A 40 21.93 -6.69 -6.68
N LEU A 41 22.88 -6.28 -5.85
CA LEU A 41 23.32 -4.90 -5.66
C LEU A 41 23.63 -4.17 -6.99
N ASN A 42 24.25 -4.87 -7.94
CA ASN A 42 24.69 -4.31 -9.21
C ASN A 42 23.74 -4.57 -10.38
N ARG A 43 22.58 -5.20 -10.14
CA ARG A 43 21.56 -5.47 -11.17
C ARG A 43 20.70 -4.24 -11.47
N TYR A 44 20.00 -4.29 -12.60
CA TYR A 44 19.07 -3.25 -13.04
C TYR A 44 17.63 -3.67 -12.76
N PRO A 45 16.70 -2.71 -12.48
CA PRO A 45 15.29 -3.00 -12.15
C PRO A 45 14.54 -3.88 -13.15
N HIS A 46 14.84 -3.78 -14.45
CA HIS A 46 14.18 -4.59 -15.49
C HIS A 46 14.52 -6.10 -15.40
N GLN A 47 15.53 -6.47 -14.61
CA GLN A 47 15.94 -7.87 -14.38
C GLN A 47 15.18 -8.53 -13.23
N PHE A 48 14.20 -7.85 -12.62
CA PHE A 48 13.47 -8.29 -11.45
C PHE A 48 11.98 -8.49 -11.71
N SER A 49 11.36 -9.40 -10.95
CA SER A 49 9.90 -9.53 -10.88
C SER A 49 9.25 -8.27 -10.29
N GLY A 50 7.94 -8.12 -10.48
CA GLY A 50 7.16 -7.02 -9.89
C GLY A 50 7.35 -6.90 -8.38
N GLY A 51 7.23 -8.01 -7.65
CA GLY A 51 7.41 -8.04 -6.20
C GLY A 51 8.83 -7.72 -5.74
N GLN A 52 9.86 -8.15 -6.49
CA GLN A 52 11.24 -7.77 -6.19
C GLN A 52 11.47 -6.27 -6.40
N ARG A 53 10.93 -5.69 -7.49
CA ARG A 53 10.98 -4.23 -7.71
C ARG A 53 10.27 -3.46 -6.58
N GLN A 54 9.12 -3.97 -6.13
CA GLN A 54 8.41 -3.37 -5.00
C GLN A 54 9.24 -3.38 -3.72
N ARG A 55 9.92 -4.50 -3.40
CA ARG A 55 10.84 -4.59 -2.24
C ARG A 55 12.00 -3.59 -2.34
N ILE A 56 12.56 -3.37 -3.53
CA ILE A 56 13.60 -2.35 -3.76
C ILE A 56 13.03 -0.94 -3.51
N GLY A 57 11.81 -0.66 -3.97
CA GLY A 57 11.11 0.60 -3.68
C GLY A 57 10.87 0.83 -2.18
N ILE A 58 10.47 -0.23 -1.46
CA ILE A 58 10.31 -0.17 0.00
C ILE A 58 11.66 0.08 0.69
N ALA A 59 12.75 -0.59 0.28
CA ALA A 59 14.08 -0.36 0.82
C ALA A 59 14.52 1.10 0.66
N ARG A 60 14.23 1.71 -0.51
CA ARG A 60 14.46 3.14 -0.74
C ARG A 60 13.62 4.03 0.18
N ALA A 61 12.35 3.70 0.38
CA ALA A 61 11.44 4.49 1.21
C ALA A 61 11.85 4.52 2.69
N ILE A 62 12.36 3.39 3.23
CA ILE A 62 12.81 3.30 4.63
C ILE A 62 14.26 3.76 4.84
N ALA A 63 15.00 4.15 3.78
CA ALA A 63 16.42 4.47 3.86
C ALA A 63 16.73 5.61 4.86
N LEU A 64 15.85 6.62 4.91
CA LEU A 64 15.97 7.79 5.80
C LEU A 64 15.30 7.58 7.17
N GLN A 65 14.83 6.38 7.49
CA GLN A 65 14.09 6.07 8.72
C GLN A 65 12.94 7.07 9.00
N PRO A 66 11.99 7.23 8.06
CA PRO A 66 10.89 8.18 8.21
C PRO A 66 9.89 7.70 9.27
N ASP A 67 9.18 8.63 9.90
CA ASP A 67 8.06 8.31 10.79
C ASP A 67 6.78 7.93 10.03
N LEU A 68 6.62 8.46 8.80
CA LEU A 68 5.45 8.26 7.93
C LEU A 68 5.89 7.88 6.51
N ILE A 69 5.24 6.85 5.97
CA ILE A 69 5.38 6.45 4.55
C ILE A 69 4.01 6.50 3.87
N VAL A 70 3.93 7.19 2.74
CA VAL A 70 2.76 7.16 1.86
C VAL A 70 2.92 6.00 0.88
N CYS A 71 2.00 5.03 0.94
CA CYS A 71 1.95 3.86 0.07
C CYS A 71 0.79 4.05 -0.92
N ASP A 72 1.10 4.52 -2.11
CA ASP A 72 0.11 4.72 -3.18
C ASP A 72 0.02 3.47 -4.04
N GLU A 73 -1.08 2.72 -3.91
CA GLU A 73 -1.34 1.43 -4.57
C GLU A 73 -0.15 0.44 -4.59
N PRO A 74 0.51 0.19 -3.46
CA PRO A 74 1.81 -0.50 -3.44
C PRO A 74 1.77 -1.96 -3.89
N VAL A 75 0.59 -2.55 -4.08
CA VAL A 75 0.41 -3.96 -4.43
C VAL A 75 -0.55 -4.20 -5.61
N SER A 76 -1.09 -3.15 -6.23
CA SER A 76 -2.13 -3.24 -7.28
C SER A 76 -1.67 -4.00 -8.53
N ALA A 77 -0.39 -3.92 -8.88
CA ALA A 77 0.19 -4.57 -10.07
C ALA A 77 0.82 -5.95 -9.78
N LEU A 78 0.54 -6.54 -8.60
CA LEU A 78 1.13 -7.81 -8.17
C LEU A 78 0.08 -8.92 -8.15
N ASP A 79 0.51 -10.17 -8.42
CA ASP A 79 -0.33 -11.33 -8.17
C ASP A 79 -0.61 -11.53 -6.68
N VAL A 80 -1.71 -12.21 -6.34
CA VAL A 80 -2.22 -12.37 -4.96
C VAL A 80 -1.17 -12.97 -4.02
N SER A 81 -0.36 -13.88 -4.49
CA SER A 81 0.68 -14.55 -3.70
C SER A 81 1.80 -13.58 -3.33
N VAL A 82 2.30 -12.83 -4.30
CA VAL A 82 3.35 -11.82 -4.11
C VAL A 82 2.83 -10.62 -3.32
N GLN A 83 1.57 -10.22 -3.56
CA GLN A 83 0.88 -9.19 -2.80
C GLN A 83 0.88 -9.49 -1.30
N SER A 84 0.49 -10.73 -0.92
CA SER A 84 0.50 -11.16 0.49
C SER A 84 1.89 -11.10 1.12
N GLN A 85 2.94 -11.46 0.37
CA GLN A 85 4.32 -11.37 0.85
C GLN A 85 4.76 -9.91 1.08
N VAL A 86 4.38 -8.99 0.20
CA VAL A 86 4.71 -7.55 0.35
C VAL A 86 3.95 -6.94 1.52
N LEU A 87 2.68 -7.29 1.72
CA LEU A 87 1.88 -6.82 2.85
C LEU A 87 2.43 -7.31 4.19
N ASN A 88 2.85 -8.57 4.28
CA ASN A 88 3.51 -9.09 5.48
C ASN A 88 4.83 -8.35 5.73
N LEU A 89 5.65 -8.14 4.70
CA LEU A 89 6.87 -7.36 4.82
C LEU A 89 6.61 -5.95 5.37
N LEU A 90 5.58 -5.24 4.87
CA LEU A 90 5.21 -3.91 5.37
C LEU A 90 4.83 -3.95 6.86
N LYS A 91 4.07 -4.97 7.31
CA LYS A 91 3.74 -5.15 8.73
C LYS A 91 4.95 -5.44 9.60
N ASP A 92 5.90 -6.24 9.10
CA ASP A 92 7.12 -6.54 9.84
C ASP A 92 8.01 -5.30 9.98
N LEU A 93 8.16 -4.53 8.90
CA LEU A 93 8.89 -3.26 8.92
C LEU A 93 8.21 -2.22 9.82
N GLN A 94 6.87 -2.18 9.83
CA GLN A 94 6.11 -1.31 10.74
C GLN A 94 6.45 -1.58 12.20
N LYS A 95 6.47 -2.86 12.58
CA LYS A 95 6.82 -3.27 13.96
C LYS A 95 8.29 -3.00 14.28
N GLN A 96 9.18 -3.29 13.32
CA GLN A 96 10.62 -3.19 13.52
C GLN A 96 11.09 -1.73 13.64
N TYR A 97 10.53 -0.83 12.84
CA TYR A 97 10.96 0.56 12.74
C TYR A 97 9.97 1.56 13.36
N GLY A 98 8.82 1.12 13.89
CA GLY A 98 7.79 2.00 14.44
C GLY A 98 7.09 2.88 13.39
N LEU A 99 6.98 2.42 12.15
CA LEU A 99 6.49 3.20 11.01
C LEU A 99 4.99 3.46 11.08
N THR A 100 4.57 4.64 10.64
CA THR A 100 3.18 4.93 10.30
C THR A 100 2.99 4.85 8.78
N TYR A 101 1.90 4.21 8.32
CA TYR A 101 1.55 4.16 6.90
C TYR A 101 0.29 4.96 6.60
N LEU A 102 0.35 5.77 5.55
CA LEU A 102 -0.84 6.23 4.82
C LEU A 102 -0.98 5.34 3.59
N PHE A 103 -1.84 4.33 3.68
CA PHE A 103 -2.00 3.33 2.64
C PHE A 103 -3.20 3.68 1.75
N ILE A 104 -2.96 3.90 0.46
CA ILE A 104 -3.99 4.17 -0.56
C ILE A 104 -4.19 2.90 -1.38
N GLY A 105 -5.44 2.49 -1.56
CA GLY A 105 -5.77 1.30 -2.34
C GLY A 105 -7.27 1.19 -2.60
N HIS A 106 -7.62 0.36 -3.58
CA HIS A 106 -9.00 0.10 -3.97
C HIS A 106 -9.47 -1.33 -3.62
N ASP A 107 -8.55 -2.22 -3.21
CA ASP A 107 -8.89 -3.58 -2.75
C ASP A 107 -9.20 -3.56 -1.25
N LEU A 108 -10.47 -3.71 -0.93
CA LEU A 108 -10.95 -3.71 0.46
C LEU A 108 -10.40 -4.87 1.29
N SER A 109 -10.06 -6.01 0.67
CA SER A 109 -9.44 -7.14 1.38
C SER A 109 -8.03 -6.80 1.83
N VAL A 110 -7.28 -6.06 1.00
CA VAL A 110 -5.96 -5.53 1.32
C VAL A 110 -6.05 -4.51 2.45
N ILE A 111 -6.97 -3.56 2.33
CA ILE A 111 -7.20 -2.53 3.36
C ILE A 111 -7.57 -3.19 4.69
N ASN A 112 -8.46 -4.17 4.69
CA ASN A 112 -8.82 -4.93 5.89
C ASN A 112 -7.62 -5.62 6.56
N PHE A 113 -6.65 -6.07 5.76
CA PHE A 113 -5.46 -6.72 6.27
C PHE A 113 -4.45 -5.74 6.90
N ILE A 114 -4.22 -4.58 6.28
CA ILE A 114 -3.11 -3.68 6.65
C ILE A 114 -3.53 -2.55 7.59
N ALA A 115 -4.76 -2.01 7.45
CA ALA A 115 -5.19 -0.79 8.13
C ALA A 115 -5.69 -1.02 9.55
N ASP A 116 -5.52 -0.01 10.41
CA ASP A 116 -6.16 0.12 11.72
C ASP A 116 -7.39 1.04 11.64
N ARG A 117 -7.27 2.11 10.83
CA ARG A 117 -8.35 3.06 10.54
C ARG A 117 -8.48 3.22 9.03
N VAL A 118 -9.71 3.43 8.56
CA VAL A 118 -10.02 3.56 7.14
C VAL A 118 -10.74 4.87 6.89
N CYS A 119 -10.30 5.58 5.85
CA CYS A 119 -10.95 6.75 5.30
C CYS A 119 -11.51 6.37 3.92
N VAL A 120 -12.82 6.38 3.77
CA VAL A 120 -13.49 6.13 2.49
C VAL A 120 -13.67 7.46 1.77
N MET A 121 -13.24 7.50 0.51
CA MET A 121 -13.36 8.68 -0.35
C MET A 121 -14.20 8.37 -1.59
N PHE A 122 -15.01 9.32 -2.02
CA PHE A 122 -15.76 9.26 -3.27
C PHE A 122 -15.72 10.61 -3.96
N LEU A 123 -15.38 10.63 -5.25
CA LEU A 123 -15.27 11.86 -6.06
C LEU A 123 -14.46 12.99 -5.39
N GLY A 124 -13.36 12.63 -4.72
CA GLY A 124 -12.49 13.59 -4.04
C GLY A 124 -12.95 14.05 -2.66
N HIS A 125 -14.12 13.61 -2.19
CA HIS A 125 -14.63 13.92 -0.86
C HIS A 125 -14.52 12.75 0.10
N VAL A 126 -14.26 13.05 1.38
CA VAL A 126 -14.29 12.06 2.45
C VAL A 126 -15.73 11.76 2.81
N CYS A 127 -16.13 10.49 2.66
CA CYS A 127 -17.47 10.01 2.98
C CYS A 127 -17.58 9.47 4.40
N GLU A 128 -16.58 8.72 4.84
CA GLU A 128 -16.58 8.06 6.13
C GLU A 128 -15.17 7.84 6.64
N VAL A 129 -14.97 8.03 7.96
CA VAL A 129 -13.71 7.69 8.65
C VAL A 129 -14.06 6.90 9.90
N ALA A 130 -13.58 5.68 10.00
CA ALA A 130 -13.84 4.80 11.13
C ALA A 130 -12.66 3.87 11.44
N THR A 131 -12.71 3.16 12.55
CA THR A 131 -11.83 2.01 12.75
C THR A 131 -12.17 0.93 11.73
N LYS A 132 -11.23 0.08 11.43
CA LYS A 132 -11.44 -1.05 10.51
C LYS A 132 -12.64 -1.89 10.97
N GLU A 133 -12.69 -2.24 12.24
CA GLU A 133 -13.74 -3.08 12.82
C GLU A 133 -15.13 -2.47 12.66
N GLU A 134 -15.27 -1.17 12.92
CA GLU A 134 -16.55 -0.45 12.77
C GLU A 134 -16.97 -0.40 11.31
N LEU A 135 -16.05 -0.03 10.41
CA LEU A 135 -16.35 0.12 8.98
C LEU A 135 -16.81 -1.18 8.33
N TYR A 136 -16.17 -2.33 8.66
CA TYR A 136 -16.53 -3.62 8.07
C TYR A 136 -17.76 -4.27 8.74
N SER A 137 -18.06 -3.93 10.00
CA SER A 137 -19.22 -4.48 10.71
C SER A 137 -20.48 -3.63 10.53
N ARG A 138 -20.35 -2.30 10.51
CA ARG A 138 -21.47 -1.36 10.48
C ARG A 138 -21.15 -0.09 9.70
N PRO A 139 -21.00 -0.16 8.36
CA PRO A 139 -20.80 1.02 7.55
C PRO A 139 -21.97 2.00 7.67
N MET A 140 -21.67 3.28 7.94
CA MET A 140 -22.67 4.32 8.17
C MET A 140 -23.05 5.06 6.89
N HIS A 141 -22.09 5.27 5.99
CA HIS A 141 -22.35 5.97 4.73
C HIS A 141 -22.87 5.00 3.67
N PRO A 142 -23.89 5.36 2.87
CA PRO A 142 -24.46 4.48 1.83
C PRO A 142 -23.43 3.95 0.82
N TYR A 143 -22.48 4.80 0.41
CA TYR A 143 -21.40 4.41 -0.50
C TYR A 143 -20.47 3.36 0.14
N THR A 144 -20.13 3.52 1.41
CA THR A 144 -19.33 2.53 2.16
C THR A 144 -20.07 1.20 2.24
N ALA A 145 -21.35 1.24 2.57
CA ALA A 145 -22.19 0.03 2.63
C ALA A 145 -22.24 -0.70 1.27
N PHE A 146 -22.35 0.06 0.17
CA PHE A 146 -22.28 -0.48 -1.18
C PHE A 146 -20.90 -1.15 -1.46
N LEU A 147 -19.80 -0.49 -1.10
CA LEU A 147 -18.45 -1.06 -1.28
C LEU A 147 -18.29 -2.37 -0.49
N MET A 148 -18.81 -2.43 0.74
CA MET A 148 -18.74 -3.65 1.57
C MET A 148 -19.56 -4.80 0.98
N ASP A 149 -20.75 -4.52 0.41
CA ASP A 149 -21.59 -5.50 -0.26
C ASP A 149 -20.95 -6.04 -1.57
N ALA A 150 -20.05 -5.26 -2.18
CA ALA A 150 -19.33 -5.65 -3.39
C ALA A 150 -18.16 -6.62 -3.13
N ILE A 151 -17.70 -6.77 -1.88
CA ILE A 151 -16.62 -7.70 -1.53
C ILE A 151 -17.05 -9.13 -1.84
N PRO A 152 -16.30 -9.89 -2.68
CA PRO A 152 -16.60 -11.29 -2.95
C PRO A 152 -16.51 -12.12 -1.67
N GLN A 153 -17.58 -12.81 -1.32
CA GLN A 153 -17.59 -13.75 -0.20
C GLN A 153 -17.50 -15.17 -0.74
N ALA A 154 -16.56 -15.95 -0.22
CA ALA A 154 -16.35 -17.34 -0.61
C ALA A 154 -17.37 -18.31 0.03
N ASP A 155 -18.58 -17.85 0.32
CA ASP A 155 -19.66 -18.65 0.91
C ASP A 155 -20.72 -18.99 -0.16
N PRO A 156 -20.84 -20.26 -0.60
CA PRO A 156 -21.83 -20.69 -1.57
C PRO A 156 -23.28 -20.42 -1.15
N HIS A 157 -23.58 -20.43 0.17
CA HIS A 157 -24.92 -20.20 0.70
C HIS A 157 -25.38 -18.75 0.58
N ARG A 158 -24.44 -17.82 0.37
CA ARG A 158 -24.72 -16.40 0.18
C ARG A 158 -24.88 -16.00 -1.30
N ARG A 159 -24.81 -16.94 -2.23
CA ARG A 159 -24.90 -16.69 -3.68
C ARG A 159 -26.17 -15.95 -4.11
N ASN A 160 -27.26 -16.12 -3.38
CA ASN A 160 -28.58 -15.55 -3.69
C ASN A 160 -28.95 -14.33 -2.83
N GLN A 161 -28.04 -13.75 -2.06
CA GLN A 161 -28.34 -12.52 -1.34
C GLN A 161 -28.39 -11.35 -2.33
N HIS A 162 -29.47 -10.54 -2.20
CA HIS A 162 -29.61 -9.31 -2.98
C HIS A 162 -28.46 -8.35 -2.65
N ARG A 163 -27.53 -8.21 -3.58
CA ARG A 163 -26.49 -7.19 -3.48
C ARG A 163 -27.12 -5.84 -3.79
N ARG A 164 -26.76 -4.83 -3.02
CA ARG A 164 -27.10 -3.46 -3.35
C ARG A 164 -26.41 -3.07 -4.65
N VAL A 165 -27.14 -2.52 -5.60
CA VAL A 165 -26.59 -2.05 -6.87
C VAL A 165 -26.76 -0.53 -6.87
N LEU A 166 -25.67 0.19 -7.13
CA LEU A 166 -25.75 1.63 -7.39
C LEU A 166 -26.59 1.84 -8.65
N MET A 167 -27.71 2.54 -8.51
CA MET A 167 -28.55 2.92 -9.66
C MET A 167 -28.04 4.26 -10.20
N GLY A 168 -27.85 4.32 -11.52
CA GLY A 168 -27.43 5.52 -12.23
C GLY A 168 -25.95 5.51 -12.61
N GLU A 169 -25.56 6.49 -13.41
CA GLU A 169 -24.18 6.73 -13.81
C GLU A 169 -23.42 7.45 -12.70
N VAL A 170 -22.13 7.13 -12.55
CA VAL A 170 -21.25 7.87 -11.65
C VAL A 170 -21.16 9.31 -12.14
N PRO A 171 -21.46 10.32 -11.31
CA PRO A 171 -21.39 11.72 -11.72
C PRO A 171 -19.98 12.12 -12.16
N SER A 172 -19.91 13.10 -13.06
CA SER A 172 -18.63 13.67 -13.47
C SER A 172 -17.97 14.37 -12.26
N PRO A 173 -16.67 14.12 -12.00
CA PRO A 173 -15.96 14.82 -10.94
C PRO A 173 -15.79 16.33 -11.19
N VAL A 174 -16.04 16.78 -12.42
CA VAL A 174 -15.97 18.21 -12.81
C VAL A 174 -17.25 18.94 -12.44
N ASN A 175 -18.42 18.27 -12.56
CA ASN A 175 -19.72 18.84 -12.26
C ASN A 175 -20.42 17.96 -11.22
N LEU A 176 -20.04 18.12 -9.97
CA LEU A 176 -20.66 17.39 -8.86
C LEU A 176 -22.11 17.82 -8.68
N PRO A 177 -23.06 16.89 -8.49
CA PRO A 177 -24.42 17.22 -8.13
C PRO A 177 -24.45 17.91 -6.77
N SER A 178 -25.44 18.81 -6.58
CA SER A 178 -25.70 19.42 -5.28
C SER A 178 -26.27 18.38 -4.34
N GLY A 179 -25.72 18.28 -3.12
CA GLY A 179 -26.19 17.37 -2.08
C GLY A 179 -25.07 16.52 -1.49
N CYS A 180 -25.44 15.48 -0.75
CA CYS A 180 -24.50 14.50 -0.22
C CYS A 180 -23.99 13.63 -1.38
N CYS A 181 -22.65 13.53 -1.50
CA CYS A 181 -22.00 12.67 -2.49
C CYS A 181 -22.22 11.20 -2.19
#